data_ab189babd199ecb3231acbdbed969947
#
_entry.id   ab189babd199ecb3231acbdbed969947
#
_cell.length_a   1.000
_cell.length_b   1.000
_cell.length_c   1.000
_cell.angle_alpha   90.00
_cell.angle_beta   90.00
_cell.angle_gamma   90.00
#
_symmetry.space_group_name_H-M   'P 1'
#
loop_
_entity.id
_entity.type
_entity.pdbx_description
1 polymer ?
#
loop_
_entity_poly.entity_id
_entity_poly.type
_entity_poly.pdbx_seq_one_letter_code
_entity_poly.pdbx_strand_id
1 'polypeptide(L)'
;ETDSPSSASTGGLPLQPVALTGDDLLFLQYTGGTTGLSKGAALSHRNLVANTEQFKAFMPVAVKEGEEVLVTAIPLYHIFALMVSLSYLSVGAENWLVANPRDMDGFVGVLAQARPTVFMGVNTLYGGLVQHPKLGEVDWSRLKIAIGGGAAVVGAVSDRWKAITGHFIREGYGLSETSPVVSFNPAYITEFTGTTGLPMPSTDVKLLDDKDLEVGLGQPGEICVKGPQVMRGYWEKPDANATAFTSDGYFRTGDIGVFDDKGFLKIVDRKKDMIIVSGFNVYPNEVEAVVANCPGVAEAACIGVPHAKTGEAVKLFVVRLPGAGVTEAEVIAHCRAGMTGYKVPSVVRFVDARPQH
;
A
#
# COMPACT_ATOMS: atom_id res chain seq x y z
N GLU A 1 -2.73 -0.49 41.25
CA GLU A 1 -1.71 -1.54 41.09
C GLU A 1 -2.09 -2.32 39.85
N THR A 2 -1.47 -2.00 38.76
CA THR A 2 -1.65 -2.72 37.50
C THR A 2 -0.81 -3.98 37.56
N ASP A 3 -1.46 -5.13 37.65
CA ASP A 3 -0.80 -6.43 37.53
C ASP A 3 0.02 -6.44 36.25
N SER A 4 1.32 -6.52 36.40
CA SER A 4 2.27 -6.58 35.28
C SER A 4 2.01 -7.86 34.51
N PRO A 5 1.82 -7.81 33.17
CA PRO A 5 1.57 -9.00 32.34
C PRO A 5 2.75 -10.00 32.29
N SER A 6 3.80 -9.75 33.04
CA SER A 6 5.03 -10.51 33.04
C SER A 6 4.95 -11.90 33.68
N SER A 7 4.02 -12.16 34.59
CA SER A 7 3.98 -13.45 35.29
C SER A 7 3.36 -14.60 34.49
N ALA A 8 2.47 -14.31 33.56
CA ALA A 8 1.76 -15.34 32.81
C ALA A 8 2.62 -15.97 31.67
N SER A 9 3.57 -15.23 31.11
CA SER A 9 4.38 -15.68 29.99
C SER A 9 5.68 -16.40 30.40
N THR A 10 6.14 -16.20 31.64
CA THR A 10 7.42 -16.75 32.15
C THR A 10 7.25 -17.87 33.15
N GLY A 11 6.01 -18.34 33.40
CA GLY A 11 5.75 -19.33 34.44
C GLY A 11 6.12 -18.86 35.87
N GLY A 12 6.09 -17.55 36.09
CA GLY A 12 6.44 -16.94 37.38
C GLY A 12 7.94 -16.62 37.55
N LEU A 13 8.77 -16.86 36.54
CA LEU A 13 10.18 -16.43 36.54
C LEU A 13 10.29 -14.93 36.29
N PRO A 14 11.16 -14.20 37.02
CA PRO A 14 11.38 -12.79 36.79
C PRO A 14 12.03 -12.58 35.41
N LEU A 15 11.55 -11.58 34.65
CA LEU A 15 12.21 -11.15 33.42
C LEU A 15 13.61 -10.60 33.75
N GLN A 16 14.62 -11.11 33.05
CA GLN A 16 15.98 -10.57 33.15
C GLN A 16 16.05 -9.27 32.36
N PRO A 17 16.51 -8.15 32.94
CA PRO A 17 16.75 -6.93 32.19
C PRO A 17 17.74 -7.16 31.04
N VAL A 18 17.39 -6.77 29.84
CA VAL A 18 18.28 -6.78 28.67
C VAL A 18 18.55 -5.32 28.30
N ALA A 19 19.82 -4.95 28.21
CA ALA A 19 20.20 -3.63 27.73
C ALA A 19 19.99 -3.59 26.20
N LEU A 20 19.02 -2.84 25.77
CA LEU A 20 18.68 -2.62 24.34
C LEU A 20 18.90 -1.16 23.97
N THR A 21 19.35 -0.95 22.75
CA THR A 21 19.47 0.36 22.12
C THR A 21 18.52 0.49 20.93
N GLY A 22 18.33 1.69 20.42
CA GLY A 22 17.57 1.86 19.18
C GLY A 22 18.16 1.13 17.97
N ASP A 23 19.42 0.78 18.05
CA ASP A 23 20.15 0.14 16.95
C ASP A 23 20.10 -1.40 16.97
N ASP A 24 19.59 -1.99 18.05
CA ASP A 24 19.40 -3.44 18.12
C ASP A 24 18.31 -3.89 17.13
N LEU A 25 18.51 -5.11 16.58
CA LEU A 25 17.54 -5.73 15.67
C LEU A 25 16.25 -6.03 16.44
N LEU A 26 15.12 -5.57 15.91
CA LEU A 26 13.80 -5.83 16.46
C LEU A 26 13.05 -6.91 15.69
N PHE A 27 13.00 -6.79 14.36
CA PHE A 27 12.29 -7.70 13.48
C PHE A 27 13.12 -8.12 12.28
N LEU A 28 12.94 -9.34 11.86
CA LEU A 28 13.23 -9.81 10.51
C LEU A 28 11.88 -9.86 9.76
N GLN A 29 11.52 -8.76 9.10
CA GLN A 29 10.28 -8.68 8.37
C GLN A 29 10.46 -9.32 6.99
N TYR A 30 9.95 -10.54 6.83
CA TYR A 30 10.03 -11.24 5.55
C TYR A 30 9.07 -10.61 4.52
N THR A 31 9.61 -10.38 3.33
CA THR A 31 8.86 -9.87 2.20
C THR A 31 8.51 -11.02 1.26
N GLY A 32 7.27 -11.03 0.77
CA GLY A 32 6.89 -11.94 -0.31
C GLY A 32 7.53 -11.49 -1.63
N GLY A 33 8.79 -11.87 -1.85
CA GLY A 33 9.46 -11.58 -3.11
C GLY A 33 8.76 -12.31 -4.26
N THR A 34 8.27 -11.58 -5.23
CA THR A 34 7.61 -12.13 -6.42
C THR A 34 8.61 -12.76 -7.41
N THR A 35 9.91 -12.66 -7.16
CA THR A 35 10.97 -13.08 -8.08
C THR A 35 12.06 -13.96 -7.48
N GLY A 36 11.83 -14.55 -6.29
CA GLY A 36 12.87 -15.37 -5.66
C GLY A 36 12.55 -15.77 -4.21
N LEU A 37 13.55 -16.31 -3.53
CA LEU A 37 13.46 -16.63 -2.10
C LEU A 37 13.11 -15.37 -1.30
N SER A 38 12.16 -15.51 -0.39
CA SER A 38 11.75 -14.46 0.54
C SER A 38 12.97 -13.90 1.30
N LYS A 39 13.05 -12.57 1.43
CA LYS A 39 14.12 -11.86 2.11
C LYS A 39 13.61 -11.23 3.39
N GLY A 40 14.36 -11.35 4.47
CA GLY A 40 14.03 -10.69 5.74
C GLY A 40 14.65 -9.29 5.78
N ALA A 41 13.83 -8.24 5.75
CA ALA A 41 14.26 -6.88 6.03
C ALA A 41 14.67 -6.76 7.51
N ALA A 42 15.90 -6.35 7.78
CA ALA A 42 16.41 -6.20 9.14
C ALA A 42 16.01 -4.83 9.70
N LEU A 43 14.97 -4.84 10.54
CA LEU A 43 14.41 -3.64 11.14
C LEU A 43 14.88 -3.52 12.59
N SER A 44 15.43 -2.37 12.94
CA SER A 44 15.85 -2.02 14.30
C SER A 44 14.69 -1.41 15.10
N HIS A 45 14.85 -1.35 16.43
CA HIS A 45 13.95 -0.59 17.30
C HIS A 45 13.79 0.85 16.83
N ARG A 46 14.89 1.51 16.43
CA ARG A 46 14.90 2.88 15.91
C ARG A 46 14.03 3.03 14.66
N ASN A 47 14.09 2.08 13.72
CA ASN A 47 13.31 2.17 12.49
C ASN A 47 11.81 2.23 12.78
N LEU A 48 11.32 1.34 13.64
CA LEU A 48 9.90 1.24 13.94
C LEU A 48 9.41 2.40 14.82
N VAL A 49 10.18 2.78 15.84
CA VAL A 49 9.87 3.94 16.68
C VAL A 49 9.85 5.22 15.85
N ALA A 50 10.85 5.42 14.98
CA ALA A 50 10.89 6.59 14.11
C ALA A 50 9.64 6.69 13.24
N ASN A 51 9.20 5.58 12.60
CA ASN A 51 8.02 5.62 11.75
C ASN A 51 6.73 5.85 12.54
N THR A 52 6.64 5.31 13.75
CA THR A 52 5.55 5.60 14.69
C THR A 52 5.48 7.10 15.02
N GLU A 53 6.60 7.71 15.39
CA GLU A 53 6.66 9.14 15.73
C GLU A 53 6.41 10.03 14.50
N GLN A 54 6.92 9.64 13.33
CA GLN A 54 6.63 10.32 12.06
C GLN A 54 5.12 10.33 11.78
N PHE A 55 4.44 9.19 11.92
CA PHE A 55 2.99 9.09 11.71
C PHE A 55 2.21 9.95 12.70
N LYS A 56 2.56 9.92 14.00
CA LYS A 56 1.93 10.73 15.04
C LYS A 56 2.10 12.22 14.77
N ALA A 57 3.30 12.65 14.38
CA ALA A 57 3.57 14.05 14.03
C ALA A 57 2.83 14.50 12.76
N PHE A 58 2.65 13.59 11.79
CA PHE A 58 2.00 13.89 10.52
C PHE A 58 0.45 13.94 10.65
N MET A 59 -0.13 13.13 11.55
CA MET A 59 -1.57 12.99 11.75
C MET A 59 -2.04 13.29 13.18
N PRO A 60 -1.69 14.46 13.77
CA PRO A 60 -1.97 14.74 15.18
C PRO A 60 -3.47 14.78 15.53
N VAL A 61 -4.32 14.98 14.52
CA VAL A 61 -5.80 15.01 14.69
C VAL A 61 -6.40 13.64 14.97
N ALA A 62 -5.69 12.57 14.61
CA ALA A 62 -6.16 11.19 14.70
C ALA A 62 -5.34 10.32 15.67
N VAL A 63 -4.48 10.91 16.51
CA VAL A 63 -3.62 10.19 17.47
C VAL A 63 -3.64 10.86 18.85
N LYS A 64 -4.83 11.04 19.41
CA LYS A 64 -5.01 11.62 20.75
C LYS A 64 -4.87 10.57 21.84
N GLU A 65 -4.12 10.93 22.88
CA GLU A 65 -3.83 10.04 23.99
C GLU A 65 -5.10 9.59 24.72
N GLY A 66 -5.28 8.28 24.87
CA GLY A 66 -6.39 7.66 25.60
C GLY A 66 -7.77 7.76 24.94
N GLU A 67 -7.88 8.37 23.74
CA GLU A 67 -9.19 8.63 23.12
C GLU A 67 -9.49 7.71 21.92
N GLU A 68 -8.49 7.07 21.36
CA GLU A 68 -8.63 6.41 20.07
C GLU A 68 -9.13 4.96 20.21
N VAL A 69 -9.94 4.57 19.23
CA VAL A 69 -10.41 3.19 19.07
C VAL A 69 -10.06 2.74 17.66
N LEU A 70 -9.16 1.77 17.55
CA LEU A 70 -8.71 1.18 16.30
C LEU A 70 -9.40 -0.17 16.06
N VAL A 71 -9.79 -0.44 14.82
CA VAL A 71 -10.20 -1.79 14.41
C VAL A 71 -9.19 -2.32 13.40
N THR A 72 -8.55 -3.45 13.76
CA THR A 72 -7.51 -4.10 12.96
C THR A 72 -8.02 -5.41 12.39
N ALA A 73 -8.19 -5.44 11.06
CA ALA A 73 -8.62 -6.61 10.29
C ALA A 73 -7.53 -7.15 9.35
N ILE A 74 -6.38 -6.48 9.29
CA ILE A 74 -5.20 -6.91 8.56
C ILE A 74 -4.33 -7.73 9.53
N PRO A 75 -3.76 -8.87 9.11
CA PRO A 75 -2.90 -9.68 9.97
C PRO A 75 -1.71 -8.90 10.53
N LEU A 76 -1.44 -9.05 11.83
CA LEU A 76 -0.36 -8.30 12.52
C LEU A 76 1.06 -8.67 12.07
N TYR A 77 1.24 -9.79 11.36
CA TYR A 77 2.53 -10.09 10.73
C TYR A 77 2.81 -9.19 9.51
N HIS A 78 1.79 -8.50 9.00
CA HIS A 78 1.99 -7.48 7.96
C HIS A 78 2.41 -6.18 8.61
N ILE A 79 3.54 -5.63 8.17
CA ILE A 79 4.17 -4.44 8.78
C ILE A 79 3.22 -3.23 8.84
N PHE A 80 2.32 -3.07 7.87
CA PHE A 80 1.30 -2.02 7.87
C PHE A 80 0.40 -2.10 9.12
N ALA A 81 -0.18 -3.28 9.37
CA ALA A 81 -1.04 -3.48 10.54
C ALA A 81 -0.24 -3.35 11.86
N LEU A 82 0.97 -3.90 11.88
CA LEU A 82 1.84 -3.84 13.06
C LEU A 82 2.19 -2.40 13.44
N MET A 83 2.70 -1.59 12.49
CA MET A 83 3.09 -0.20 12.76
C MET A 83 1.90 0.65 13.18
N VAL A 84 0.76 0.57 12.46
CA VAL A 84 -0.43 1.33 12.84
C VAL A 84 -0.91 0.93 14.24
N SER A 85 -0.98 -0.38 14.54
CA SER A 85 -1.34 -0.84 15.88
C SER A 85 -0.39 -0.32 16.96
N LEU A 86 0.92 -0.35 16.73
CA LEU A 86 1.91 0.16 17.68
C LEU A 86 1.83 1.67 17.85
N SER A 87 1.58 2.42 16.77
CA SER A 87 1.37 3.87 16.85
C SER A 87 0.19 4.22 17.73
N TYR A 88 -0.92 3.50 17.61
CA TYR A 88 -2.10 3.72 18.43
C TYR A 88 -1.97 3.18 19.85
N LEU A 89 -1.31 2.04 20.05
CA LEU A 89 -0.97 1.54 21.39
C LEU A 89 -0.06 2.51 22.14
N SER A 90 0.87 3.19 21.47
CA SER A 90 1.76 4.17 22.09
C SER A 90 1.04 5.40 22.68
N VAL A 91 -0.19 5.65 22.26
CA VAL A 91 -1.08 6.70 22.78
C VAL A 91 -2.24 6.15 23.61
N GLY A 92 -2.15 4.89 24.04
CA GLY A 92 -3.15 4.27 24.92
C GLY A 92 -4.49 3.99 24.22
N ALA A 93 -4.50 3.76 22.91
CA ALA A 93 -5.71 3.44 22.17
C ALA A 93 -6.21 2.02 22.47
N GLU A 94 -7.52 1.84 22.44
CA GLU A 94 -8.17 0.54 22.38
C GLU A 94 -8.04 -0.07 20.98
N ASN A 95 -7.63 -1.34 20.85
CA ASN A 95 -7.50 -2.03 19.55
C ASN A 95 -8.38 -3.29 19.51
N TRP A 96 -9.37 -3.29 18.61
CA TRP A 96 -10.25 -4.42 18.32
C TRP A 96 -9.67 -5.26 17.19
N LEU A 97 -9.27 -6.50 17.49
CA LEU A 97 -8.69 -7.41 16.52
C LEU A 97 -9.79 -8.25 15.86
N VAL A 98 -9.90 -8.20 14.53
CA VAL A 98 -10.82 -9.01 13.74
C VAL A 98 -10.08 -10.23 13.21
N ALA A 99 -10.32 -11.39 13.80
CA ALA A 99 -9.63 -12.62 13.44
C ALA A 99 -10.02 -13.17 12.06
N ASN A 100 -11.27 -12.97 11.64
CA ASN A 100 -11.80 -13.44 10.36
C ASN A 100 -12.52 -12.32 9.60
N PRO A 101 -11.80 -11.47 8.84
CA PRO A 101 -12.42 -10.39 8.07
C PRO A 101 -13.24 -10.86 6.86
N ARG A 102 -13.25 -12.18 6.55
CA ARG A 102 -14.11 -12.75 5.50
C ARG A 102 -15.55 -12.97 5.96
N ASP A 103 -15.76 -13.11 7.25
CA ASP A 103 -17.09 -13.08 7.86
C ASP A 103 -17.55 -11.61 7.96
N MET A 104 -18.16 -11.13 6.88
CA MET A 104 -18.56 -9.71 6.78
C MET A 104 -19.67 -9.34 7.77
N ASP A 105 -20.61 -10.24 8.08
CA ASP A 105 -21.65 -9.98 9.08
C ASP A 105 -21.04 -9.80 10.48
N GLY A 106 -20.16 -10.73 10.88
CA GLY A 106 -19.43 -10.63 12.15
C GLY A 106 -18.53 -9.40 12.19
N PHE A 107 -17.88 -9.07 11.08
CA PHE A 107 -17.01 -7.89 11.01
C PHE A 107 -17.78 -6.58 11.15
N VAL A 108 -18.90 -6.41 10.44
CA VAL A 108 -19.76 -5.22 10.60
C VAL A 108 -20.32 -5.14 12.01
N GLY A 109 -20.62 -6.29 12.65
CA GLY A 109 -20.98 -6.36 14.06
C GLY A 109 -19.89 -5.82 15.00
N VAL A 110 -18.61 -6.14 14.74
CA VAL A 110 -17.47 -5.59 15.50
C VAL A 110 -17.38 -4.07 15.28
N LEU A 111 -17.49 -3.58 14.03
CA LEU A 111 -17.47 -2.15 13.75
C LEU A 111 -18.58 -1.38 14.49
N ALA A 112 -19.79 -1.96 14.56
CA ALA A 112 -20.92 -1.38 15.28
C ALA A 112 -20.67 -1.29 16.78
N GLN A 113 -20.02 -2.29 17.39
CA GLN A 113 -19.69 -2.30 18.81
C GLN A 113 -18.51 -1.37 19.13
N ALA A 114 -17.44 -1.43 18.36
CA ALA A 114 -16.21 -0.67 18.56
C ALA A 114 -16.41 0.84 18.37
N ARG A 115 -17.29 1.26 17.44
CA ARG A 115 -17.47 2.67 17.03
C ARG A 115 -16.12 3.34 16.81
N PRO A 116 -15.33 2.87 15.80
CA PRO A 116 -13.93 3.23 15.67
C PRO A 116 -13.72 4.72 15.40
N THR A 117 -12.66 5.26 15.97
CA THR A 117 -12.11 6.56 15.60
C THR A 117 -11.14 6.42 14.43
N VAL A 118 -10.55 5.22 14.27
CA VAL A 118 -9.59 4.88 13.24
C VAL A 118 -9.93 3.53 12.64
N PHE A 119 -10.00 3.48 11.33
CA PHE A 119 -10.15 2.23 10.59
C PHE A 119 -9.08 2.11 9.52
N MET A 120 -8.43 0.95 9.43
CA MET A 120 -7.43 0.66 8.40
C MET A 120 -7.81 -0.59 7.60
N GLY A 121 -7.55 -0.52 6.31
CA GLY A 121 -7.86 -1.63 5.41
C GLY A 121 -7.08 -1.58 4.10
N VAL A 122 -7.10 -2.69 3.38
CA VAL A 122 -6.71 -2.76 1.98
C VAL A 122 -7.92 -2.51 1.08
N ASN A 123 -7.71 -2.14 -0.18
CA ASN A 123 -8.79 -1.82 -1.11
C ASN A 123 -9.89 -2.90 -1.21
N THR A 124 -9.49 -4.19 -1.24
CA THR A 124 -10.45 -5.30 -1.31
C THR A 124 -11.34 -5.41 -0.06
N LEU A 125 -10.80 -5.09 1.12
CA LEU A 125 -11.56 -5.06 2.37
C LEU A 125 -12.60 -3.94 2.35
N TYR A 126 -12.19 -2.74 1.97
CA TYR A 126 -13.12 -1.62 1.79
C TYR A 126 -14.18 -1.93 0.75
N GLY A 127 -13.78 -2.53 -0.40
CA GLY A 127 -14.69 -2.94 -1.46
C GLY A 127 -15.78 -3.91 -0.99
N GLY A 128 -15.42 -4.87 -0.13
CA GLY A 128 -16.39 -5.78 0.49
C GLY A 128 -17.33 -5.06 1.47
N LEU A 129 -16.76 -4.22 2.33
CA LEU A 129 -17.54 -3.47 3.33
C LEU A 129 -18.56 -2.52 2.72
N VAL A 130 -18.21 -1.72 1.69
CA VAL A 130 -19.14 -0.77 1.06
C VAL A 130 -20.29 -1.43 0.32
N GLN A 131 -20.23 -2.75 0.12
CA GLN A 131 -21.31 -3.54 -0.46
C GLN A 131 -22.24 -4.16 0.61
N HIS A 132 -21.82 -4.14 1.89
CA HIS A 132 -22.57 -4.75 2.96
C HIS A 132 -23.78 -3.88 3.35
N PRO A 133 -25.02 -4.45 3.35
CA PRO A 133 -26.24 -3.64 3.52
C PRO A 133 -26.33 -2.94 4.88
N LYS A 134 -25.72 -3.52 5.93
CA LYS A 134 -25.75 -2.96 7.29
C LYS A 134 -24.60 -2.02 7.61
N LEU A 135 -23.68 -1.76 6.68
CA LEU A 135 -22.57 -0.85 6.96
C LEU A 135 -23.04 0.58 7.29
N GLY A 136 -24.14 1.02 6.67
CA GLY A 136 -24.76 2.31 6.94
C GLY A 136 -25.46 2.40 8.30
N GLU A 137 -25.70 1.29 9.00
CA GLU A 137 -26.28 1.25 10.35
C GLU A 137 -25.22 1.45 11.44
N VAL A 138 -23.93 1.34 11.10
CA VAL A 138 -22.82 1.58 12.02
C VAL A 138 -22.73 3.06 12.34
N ASP A 139 -22.56 3.39 13.64
CA ASP A 139 -22.32 4.76 14.08
C ASP A 139 -20.88 5.21 13.78
N TRP A 140 -20.71 5.95 12.69
CA TRP A 140 -19.44 6.50 12.23
C TRP A 140 -19.13 7.89 12.79
N SER A 141 -19.96 8.44 13.68
CA SER A 141 -19.82 9.81 14.19
C SER A 141 -18.47 10.09 14.88
N ARG A 142 -17.80 9.05 15.35
CA ARG A 142 -16.47 9.14 15.98
C ARG A 142 -15.32 8.94 15.01
N LEU A 143 -15.56 8.48 13.78
CA LEU A 143 -14.51 8.22 12.83
C LEU A 143 -13.74 9.51 12.50
N LYS A 144 -12.43 9.49 12.67
CA LYS A 144 -11.52 10.59 12.37
C LYS A 144 -10.74 10.34 11.08
N ILE A 145 -10.41 9.06 10.84
CA ILE A 145 -9.58 8.68 9.69
C ILE A 145 -9.87 7.24 9.24
N ALA A 146 -9.96 7.06 7.92
CA ALA A 146 -9.91 5.77 7.25
C ALA A 146 -8.61 5.68 6.47
N ILE A 147 -7.78 4.66 6.75
CA ILE A 147 -6.43 4.49 6.19
C ILE A 147 -6.44 3.37 5.16
N GLY A 148 -5.99 3.67 3.94
CA GLY A 148 -5.77 2.70 2.86
C GLY A 148 -4.30 2.51 2.58
N GLY A 149 -3.87 1.27 2.36
CA GLY A 149 -2.48 0.96 2.03
C GLY A 149 -2.29 -0.49 1.58
N GLY A 150 -1.05 -0.84 1.24
CA GLY A 150 -0.69 -2.17 0.75
C GLY A 150 -1.09 -2.46 -0.70
N ALA A 151 -2.02 -1.69 -1.26
CA ALA A 151 -2.40 -1.65 -2.67
C ALA A 151 -3.11 -0.32 -2.94
N ALA A 152 -3.16 0.10 -4.20
CA ALA A 152 -3.83 1.33 -4.59
C ALA A 152 -5.32 1.29 -4.21
N VAL A 153 -5.82 2.40 -3.71
CA VAL A 153 -7.24 2.60 -3.39
C VAL A 153 -7.99 2.99 -4.65
N VAL A 154 -9.07 2.28 -4.94
CA VAL A 154 -9.95 2.62 -6.06
C VAL A 154 -10.85 3.78 -5.69
N GLY A 155 -10.83 4.87 -6.48
CA GLY A 155 -11.61 6.09 -6.21
C GLY A 155 -13.08 5.82 -5.96
N ALA A 156 -13.74 5.00 -6.79
CA ALA A 156 -15.14 4.63 -6.61
C ALA A 156 -15.43 3.91 -5.28
N VAL A 157 -14.47 3.16 -4.73
CA VAL A 157 -14.59 2.54 -3.40
C VAL A 157 -14.48 3.61 -2.32
N SER A 158 -13.53 4.54 -2.45
CA SER A 158 -13.37 5.67 -1.54
C SER A 158 -14.60 6.58 -1.52
N ASP A 159 -15.20 6.85 -2.68
CA ASP A 159 -16.41 7.67 -2.78
C ASP A 159 -17.61 7.02 -2.09
N ARG A 160 -17.81 5.72 -2.30
CA ARG A 160 -18.85 4.95 -1.59
C ARG A 160 -18.62 4.91 -0.09
N TRP A 161 -17.39 4.70 0.33
CA TRP A 161 -17.01 4.73 1.74
C TRP A 161 -17.31 6.11 2.35
N LYS A 162 -16.93 7.19 1.66
CA LYS A 162 -17.23 8.58 2.09
C LYS A 162 -18.73 8.85 2.17
N ALA A 163 -19.52 8.36 1.23
CA ALA A 163 -20.98 8.51 1.25
C ALA A 163 -21.63 7.86 2.49
N ILE A 164 -21.06 6.75 3.00
CA ILE A 164 -21.56 6.02 4.16
C ILE A 164 -21.04 6.63 5.48
N THR A 165 -19.74 6.95 5.53
CA THR A 165 -19.04 7.27 6.79
C THR A 165 -18.74 8.76 6.98
N GLY A 166 -18.88 9.58 5.94
CA GLY A 166 -18.46 10.98 5.91
C GLY A 166 -16.96 11.19 5.66
N HIS A 167 -16.13 10.12 5.64
CA HIS A 167 -14.69 10.19 5.48
C HIS A 167 -14.22 9.44 4.23
N PHE A 168 -13.34 10.05 3.43
CA PHE A 168 -12.69 9.35 2.34
C PHE A 168 -11.54 8.44 2.86
N ILE A 169 -11.09 7.49 2.03
CA ILE A 169 -9.97 6.63 2.39
C ILE A 169 -8.66 7.37 2.11
N ARG A 170 -7.86 7.65 3.15
CA ARG A 170 -6.53 8.24 3.02
C ARG A 170 -5.53 7.20 2.63
N GLU A 171 -4.97 7.36 1.47
CA GLU A 171 -3.98 6.44 0.94
C GLU A 171 -2.58 6.79 1.45
N GLY A 172 -1.82 5.76 1.78
CA GLY A 172 -0.40 5.83 2.10
C GLY A 172 0.39 4.78 1.34
N TYR A 173 1.68 5.04 1.19
CA TYR A 173 2.63 4.16 0.55
C TYR A 173 3.76 3.79 1.50
N GLY A 174 4.21 2.54 1.39
CA GLY A 174 5.33 2.02 2.13
C GLY A 174 5.60 0.55 1.85
N LEU A 175 6.71 0.07 2.40
CA LEU A 175 7.22 -1.27 2.21
C LEU A 175 7.66 -1.86 3.56
N SER A 176 7.84 -3.17 3.61
CA SER A 176 8.45 -3.82 4.78
C SER A 176 9.80 -3.20 5.13
N GLU A 177 10.59 -2.86 4.12
CA GLU A 177 11.91 -2.27 4.19
C GLU A 177 11.92 -0.84 4.74
N THR A 178 10.76 -0.20 4.87
CA THR A 178 10.62 1.20 5.32
C THR A 178 9.76 1.37 6.58
N SER A 179 9.42 0.32 7.30
CA SER A 179 8.81 0.21 8.65
C SER A 179 7.36 0.73 8.88
N PRO A 180 6.36 0.83 8.01
CA PRO A 180 6.51 0.79 6.57
C PRO A 180 6.43 2.16 5.88
N VAL A 181 5.85 3.23 6.50
CA VAL A 181 5.31 4.40 5.81
C VAL A 181 6.41 5.31 5.26
N VAL A 182 6.36 5.53 3.95
CA VAL A 182 7.20 6.48 3.20
C VAL A 182 6.45 7.78 2.94
N SER A 183 5.21 7.70 2.47
CA SER A 183 4.36 8.86 2.19
C SER A 183 2.91 8.61 2.64
N PHE A 184 2.21 9.70 2.95
CA PHE A 184 0.82 9.65 3.39
C PHE A 184 0.08 10.94 3.02
N ASN A 185 -1.23 10.85 2.80
CA ASN A 185 -2.05 12.03 2.53
C ASN A 185 -2.24 12.87 3.80
N PRO A 186 -1.85 14.17 3.79
CA PRO A 186 -1.88 15.03 4.97
C PRO A 186 -3.28 15.28 5.53
N ALA A 187 -3.34 15.67 6.81
CA ALA A 187 -4.61 15.92 7.52
C ALA A 187 -5.50 16.98 6.86
N TYR A 188 -4.91 18.01 6.21
CA TYR A 188 -5.65 19.10 5.56
C TYR A 188 -6.34 18.70 4.23
N ILE A 189 -6.03 17.52 3.69
CA ILE A 189 -6.73 17.02 2.49
C ILE A 189 -8.12 16.55 2.89
N THR A 190 -9.13 16.97 2.16
CA THR A 190 -10.55 16.69 2.44
C THR A 190 -11.22 15.78 1.41
N GLU A 191 -10.47 15.40 0.35
CA GLU A 191 -10.96 14.58 -0.75
C GLU A 191 -9.94 13.51 -1.13
N PHE A 192 -10.42 12.47 -1.80
CA PHE A 192 -9.55 11.44 -2.37
C PHE A 192 -8.69 12.04 -3.50
N THR A 193 -7.36 11.87 -3.41
CA THR A 193 -6.42 12.49 -4.33
C THR A 193 -5.96 11.54 -5.46
N GLY A 194 -6.10 10.24 -5.28
CA GLY A 194 -5.48 9.23 -6.15
C GLY A 194 -3.94 9.23 -6.10
N THR A 195 -3.39 9.83 -5.02
CA THR A 195 -1.95 9.86 -4.72
C THR A 195 -1.69 9.28 -3.34
N THR A 196 -0.46 8.90 -3.07
CA THR A 196 -0.04 8.43 -1.75
C THR A 196 0.41 9.57 -0.82
N GLY A 197 0.22 10.81 -1.24
CA GLY A 197 0.47 12.00 -0.43
C GLY A 197 1.91 12.48 -0.43
N LEU A 198 2.30 13.15 0.65
CA LEU A 198 3.63 13.74 0.84
C LEU A 198 4.55 12.77 1.59
N PRO A 199 5.88 12.84 1.39
CA PRO A 199 6.84 12.13 2.22
C PRO A 199 6.63 12.38 3.71
N MET A 200 6.87 11.36 4.53
CA MET A 200 6.81 11.47 6.00
C MET A 200 7.88 12.44 6.52
N PRO A 201 7.69 13.05 7.70
CA PRO A 201 8.72 13.88 8.32
C PRO A 201 10.06 13.16 8.39
N SER A 202 11.17 13.88 8.15
CA SER A 202 12.54 13.32 8.13
C SER A 202 12.75 12.18 7.13
N THR A 203 11.90 12.09 6.11
CA THR A 203 12.02 11.14 5.00
C THR A 203 12.34 11.91 3.74
N ASP A 204 13.46 11.56 3.13
CA ASP A 204 13.88 12.11 1.84
C ASP A 204 13.56 11.10 0.73
N VAL A 205 12.90 11.58 -0.32
CA VAL A 205 12.46 10.75 -1.45
C VAL A 205 12.89 11.41 -2.74
N LYS A 206 13.63 10.68 -3.55
CA LYS A 206 13.98 11.09 -4.92
C LYS A 206 13.54 10.03 -5.92
N LEU A 207 13.32 10.46 -7.15
CA LEU A 207 12.95 9.59 -8.26
C LEU A 207 14.13 9.52 -9.23
N LEU A 208 14.59 8.32 -9.56
CA LEU A 208 15.74 8.10 -10.44
C LEU A 208 15.33 7.43 -11.74
N ASP A 209 15.92 7.89 -12.84
CA ASP A 209 15.84 7.21 -14.13
C ASP A 209 16.75 5.96 -14.20
N ASP A 210 16.79 5.30 -15.36
CA ASP A 210 17.63 4.11 -15.55
C ASP A 210 19.15 4.40 -15.61
N LYS A 211 19.54 5.69 -15.60
CA LYS A 211 20.94 6.13 -15.51
C LYS A 211 21.31 6.67 -14.14
N ASP A 212 20.45 6.43 -13.13
CA ASP A 212 20.60 6.96 -11.77
C ASP A 212 20.60 8.49 -11.68
N LEU A 213 19.99 9.17 -12.65
CA LEU A 213 19.82 10.63 -12.61
C LEU A 213 18.44 10.94 -12.04
N GLU A 214 18.40 11.97 -11.19
CA GLU A 214 17.15 12.44 -10.60
C GLU A 214 16.26 13.07 -11.69
N VAL A 215 14.98 12.66 -11.72
CA VAL A 215 13.99 13.18 -12.66
C VAL A 215 13.22 14.36 -12.07
N GLY A 216 12.71 15.23 -12.93
CA GLY A 216 11.89 16.38 -12.51
C GLY A 216 10.45 16.02 -12.17
N LEU A 217 9.70 17.03 -11.66
CA LEU A 217 8.26 16.90 -11.40
C LEU A 217 7.52 16.45 -12.67
N GLY A 218 6.52 15.60 -12.49
CA GLY A 218 5.74 15.05 -13.58
C GLY A 218 6.44 13.95 -14.39
N GLN A 219 7.69 13.63 -14.10
CA GLN A 219 8.43 12.56 -14.77
C GLN A 219 8.47 11.30 -13.91
N PRO A 220 8.27 10.13 -14.50
CA PRO A 220 8.36 8.86 -13.77
C PRO A 220 9.82 8.49 -13.49
N GLY A 221 10.07 7.95 -12.28
CA GLY A 221 11.36 7.42 -11.87
C GLY A 221 11.22 6.39 -10.78
N GLU A 222 12.27 5.58 -10.55
CA GLU A 222 12.34 4.67 -9.42
C GLU A 222 12.34 5.45 -8.12
N ILE A 223 11.42 5.11 -7.23
CA ILE A 223 11.33 5.72 -5.90
C ILE A 223 12.51 5.24 -5.07
N CYS A 224 13.34 6.19 -4.63
CA CYS A 224 14.48 5.94 -3.75
C CYS A 224 14.28 6.71 -2.45
N VAL A 225 14.42 6.02 -1.32
CA VAL A 225 14.02 6.53 0.01
C VAL A 225 15.18 6.54 0.98
N LYS A 226 15.35 7.63 1.71
CA LYS A 226 16.29 7.76 2.81
C LYS A 226 15.57 8.35 4.02
N GLY A 227 15.72 7.71 5.17
CA GLY A 227 15.07 8.15 6.41
C GLY A 227 15.33 7.21 7.57
N PRO A 228 15.00 7.63 8.79
CA PRO A 228 15.25 6.84 9.99
C PRO A 228 14.46 5.54 10.06
N GLN A 229 13.37 5.43 9.31
CA GLN A 229 12.53 4.24 9.22
C GLN A 229 13.02 3.18 8.23
N VAL A 230 14.04 3.51 7.40
CA VAL A 230 14.57 2.60 6.37
C VAL A 230 15.44 1.52 7.02
N MET A 231 15.25 0.27 6.60
CA MET A 231 16.02 -0.88 7.07
C MET A 231 17.53 -0.69 6.86
N ARG A 232 18.34 -1.42 7.61
CA ARG A 232 19.80 -1.50 7.38
C ARG A 232 20.18 -2.34 6.17
N GLY A 233 19.29 -3.24 5.76
CA GLY A 233 19.49 -4.19 4.66
C GLY A 233 18.73 -5.47 4.91
N TYR A 234 18.85 -6.40 3.98
CA TYR A 234 18.31 -7.75 4.09
C TYR A 234 19.26 -8.63 4.91
N TRP A 235 18.69 -9.35 5.89
CA TRP A 235 19.44 -10.21 6.80
C TRP A 235 20.19 -11.31 6.03
N GLU A 236 21.51 -11.39 6.24
CA GLU A 236 22.39 -12.38 5.61
C GLU A 236 22.25 -12.50 4.09
N LYS A 237 21.99 -11.38 3.40
CA LYS A 237 21.85 -11.32 1.94
C LYS A 237 22.81 -10.28 1.33
N PRO A 238 24.15 -10.48 1.38
CA PRO A 238 25.11 -9.49 0.89
C PRO A 238 24.90 -9.14 -0.59
N ASP A 239 24.58 -10.11 -1.44
CA ASP A 239 24.36 -9.88 -2.88
C ASP A 239 23.13 -8.98 -3.12
N ALA A 240 22.04 -9.20 -2.38
CA ALA A 240 20.85 -8.34 -2.47
C ALA A 240 21.15 -6.94 -1.92
N ASN A 241 21.94 -6.82 -0.86
CA ASN A 241 22.31 -5.57 -0.25
C ASN A 241 23.24 -4.72 -1.15
N ALA A 242 24.06 -5.35 -1.98
CA ALA A 242 24.97 -4.66 -2.89
C ALA A 242 24.24 -3.77 -3.91
N THR A 243 22.97 -4.09 -4.23
CA THR A 243 22.13 -3.35 -5.18
C THR A 243 20.91 -2.69 -4.57
N ALA A 244 20.63 -2.94 -3.28
CA ALA A 244 19.45 -2.41 -2.61
C ALA A 244 19.54 -0.90 -2.33
N PHE A 245 20.73 -0.32 -2.34
CA PHE A 245 20.95 1.08 -2.04
C PHE A 245 21.72 1.79 -3.14
N THR A 246 21.44 3.08 -3.32
CA THR A 246 22.25 3.97 -4.15
C THR A 246 23.59 4.29 -3.47
N SER A 247 24.57 4.80 -4.23
CA SER A 247 25.89 5.18 -3.69
C SER A 247 25.83 6.25 -2.59
N ASP A 248 24.78 7.07 -2.58
CA ASP A 248 24.52 8.11 -1.57
C ASP A 248 23.53 7.66 -0.47
N GLY A 249 23.22 6.35 -0.43
CA GLY A 249 22.54 5.69 0.68
C GLY A 249 21.00 5.74 0.67
N TYR A 250 20.37 5.95 -0.48
CA TYR A 250 18.92 5.79 -0.63
C TYR A 250 18.57 4.34 -0.93
N PHE A 251 17.57 3.82 -0.25
CA PHE A 251 17.00 2.50 -0.54
C PHE A 251 16.19 2.56 -1.85
N ARG A 252 16.48 1.64 -2.76
CA ARG A 252 15.76 1.45 -4.02
C ARG A 252 14.54 0.59 -3.77
N THR A 253 13.36 1.16 -3.93
CA THR A 253 12.12 0.45 -3.63
C THR A 253 11.72 -0.57 -4.70
N GLY A 254 12.20 -0.38 -5.93
CA GLY A 254 11.72 -1.12 -7.10
C GLY A 254 10.32 -0.71 -7.56
N ASP A 255 9.75 0.35 -7.00
CA ASP A 255 8.50 0.94 -7.43
C ASP A 255 8.77 2.21 -8.23
N ILE A 256 7.96 2.46 -9.26
CA ILE A 256 8.02 3.66 -10.08
C ILE A 256 6.98 4.65 -9.58
N GLY A 257 7.38 5.88 -9.39
CA GLY A 257 6.50 6.97 -8.95
C GLY A 257 6.67 8.23 -9.77
N VAL A 258 5.75 9.17 -9.54
CA VAL A 258 5.76 10.52 -10.09
C VAL A 258 5.40 11.49 -8.98
N PHE A 259 6.13 12.58 -8.84
CA PHE A 259 5.71 13.73 -8.04
C PHE A 259 4.90 14.69 -8.92
N ASP A 260 3.73 15.12 -8.43
CA ASP A 260 2.98 16.20 -9.05
C ASP A 260 3.59 17.58 -8.73
N ASP A 261 2.99 18.65 -9.26
CA ASP A 261 3.41 20.04 -9.07
C ASP A 261 3.30 20.53 -7.61
N LYS A 262 2.56 19.81 -6.76
CA LYS A 262 2.39 20.08 -5.32
C LYS A 262 3.28 19.20 -4.44
N GLY A 263 4.09 18.33 -5.05
CA GLY A 263 4.96 17.38 -4.35
C GLY A 263 4.27 16.14 -3.82
N PHE A 264 3.04 15.82 -4.29
CA PHE A 264 2.35 14.59 -3.93
C PHE A 264 2.89 13.42 -4.75
N LEU A 265 3.25 12.35 -4.07
CA LEU A 265 3.75 11.13 -4.70
C LEU A 265 2.58 10.28 -5.20
N LYS A 266 2.66 9.85 -6.45
CA LYS A 266 1.76 8.88 -7.04
C LYS A 266 2.58 7.65 -7.47
N ILE A 267 2.16 6.47 -7.02
CA ILE A 267 2.75 5.21 -7.49
C ILE A 267 2.18 4.90 -8.88
N VAL A 268 3.06 4.65 -9.82
CA VAL A 268 2.69 4.34 -11.21
C VAL A 268 2.66 2.83 -11.41
N ASP A 269 3.76 2.15 -11.07
CA ASP A 269 3.89 0.70 -11.24
C ASP A 269 5.10 0.15 -10.48
N ARG A 270 5.36 -1.15 -10.63
CA ARG A 270 6.62 -1.78 -10.23
C ARG A 270 7.61 -1.81 -11.40
N LYS A 271 8.86 -1.47 -11.12
CA LYS A 271 9.93 -1.45 -12.12
C LYS A 271 10.07 -2.78 -12.88
N LYS A 272 9.93 -3.90 -12.15
CA LYS A 272 10.03 -5.26 -12.72
C LYS A 272 8.85 -5.66 -13.63
N ASP A 273 7.68 -5.03 -13.45
CA ASP A 273 6.47 -5.34 -14.21
C ASP A 273 6.30 -4.41 -15.41
N MET A 274 7.18 -3.39 -15.52
CA MET A 274 7.23 -2.46 -16.64
C MET A 274 7.54 -3.19 -17.94
N ILE A 275 6.76 -2.90 -18.98
CA ILE A 275 6.86 -3.48 -20.32
C ILE A 275 7.65 -2.54 -21.22
N ILE A 276 8.65 -3.04 -21.93
CA ILE A 276 9.47 -2.21 -22.83
C ILE A 276 9.08 -2.46 -24.29
N VAL A 277 8.25 -1.58 -24.83
CA VAL A 277 7.77 -1.67 -26.22
C VAL A 277 8.56 -0.71 -27.13
N SER A 278 9.42 -1.23 -28.00
CA SER A 278 10.28 -0.42 -28.90
C SER A 278 11.11 0.64 -28.17
N GLY A 279 11.57 0.33 -26.94
CA GLY A 279 12.35 1.26 -26.11
C GLY A 279 11.50 2.26 -25.30
N PHE A 280 10.17 2.19 -25.37
CA PHE A 280 9.26 3.00 -24.55
C PHE A 280 8.73 2.21 -23.37
N ASN A 281 8.72 2.84 -22.19
CA ASN A 281 8.16 2.25 -20.97
C ASN A 281 6.63 2.27 -21.01
N VAL A 282 6.03 1.10 -20.80
CA VAL A 282 4.60 0.91 -20.65
C VAL A 282 4.34 0.33 -19.26
N TYR A 283 3.51 0.99 -18.52
CA TYR A 283 3.16 0.61 -17.15
C TYR A 283 1.85 -0.17 -17.15
N PRO A 284 1.84 -1.46 -16.75
CA PRO A 284 0.64 -2.29 -16.69
C PRO A 284 -0.56 -1.62 -16.02
N ASN A 285 -0.35 -0.99 -14.87
CA ASN A 285 -1.42 -0.32 -14.12
C ASN A 285 -2.08 0.82 -14.91
N GLU A 286 -1.32 1.54 -15.77
CA GLU A 286 -1.87 2.60 -16.62
C GLU A 286 -2.80 2.02 -17.69
N VAL A 287 -2.40 0.90 -18.28
CA VAL A 287 -3.22 0.19 -19.28
C VAL A 287 -4.48 -0.39 -18.61
N GLU A 288 -4.33 -1.03 -17.46
CA GLU A 288 -5.44 -1.59 -16.69
C GLU A 288 -6.47 -0.52 -16.28
N ALA A 289 -5.99 0.67 -15.87
CA ALA A 289 -6.86 1.78 -15.49
C ALA A 289 -7.73 2.29 -16.66
N VAL A 290 -7.19 2.33 -17.88
CA VAL A 290 -7.98 2.67 -19.07
C VAL A 290 -8.99 1.58 -19.38
N VAL A 291 -8.57 0.30 -19.33
CA VAL A 291 -9.43 -0.86 -19.64
C VAL A 291 -10.55 -1.02 -18.63
N ALA A 292 -10.33 -0.68 -17.36
CA ALA A 292 -11.38 -0.70 -16.32
C ALA A 292 -12.59 0.19 -16.64
N ASN A 293 -12.42 1.21 -17.49
CA ASN A 293 -13.51 2.08 -17.95
C ASN A 293 -14.17 1.58 -19.25
N CYS A 294 -13.73 0.45 -19.80
CA CYS A 294 -14.32 -0.12 -21.01
C CYS A 294 -15.67 -0.80 -20.68
N PRO A 295 -16.78 -0.42 -21.37
CA PRO A 295 -18.06 -1.05 -21.15
C PRO A 295 -18.00 -2.58 -21.30
N GLY A 296 -18.58 -3.31 -20.35
CA GLY A 296 -18.61 -4.77 -20.36
C GLY A 296 -17.38 -5.46 -19.77
N VAL A 297 -16.38 -4.72 -19.30
CA VAL A 297 -15.22 -5.25 -18.57
C VAL A 297 -15.47 -5.19 -17.06
N ALA A 298 -15.20 -6.31 -16.37
CA ALA A 298 -15.24 -6.40 -14.92
C ALA A 298 -13.85 -6.16 -14.31
N GLU A 299 -12.84 -6.87 -14.84
CA GLU A 299 -11.45 -6.80 -14.38
C GLU A 299 -10.51 -6.95 -15.57
N ALA A 300 -9.30 -6.42 -15.43
CA ALA A 300 -8.23 -6.64 -16.39
C ALA A 300 -6.88 -6.87 -15.69
N ALA A 301 -5.98 -7.60 -16.37
CA ALA A 301 -4.58 -7.72 -15.99
C ALA A 301 -3.71 -7.55 -17.24
N CYS A 302 -2.65 -6.75 -17.12
CA CYS A 302 -1.74 -6.42 -18.21
C CYS A 302 -0.36 -7.00 -17.95
N ILE A 303 0.24 -7.63 -18.96
CA ILE A 303 1.62 -8.14 -18.89
C ILE A 303 2.38 -7.87 -20.17
N GLY A 304 3.71 -7.84 -20.07
CA GLY A 304 4.61 -7.92 -21.23
C GLY A 304 4.73 -9.36 -21.75
N VAL A 305 4.79 -9.49 -23.06
CA VAL A 305 5.15 -10.75 -23.71
C VAL A 305 6.23 -10.52 -24.76
N PRO A 306 7.16 -11.46 -24.97
CA PRO A 306 8.19 -11.31 -26.00
C PRO A 306 7.58 -11.07 -27.38
N HIS A 307 8.14 -10.11 -28.13
CA HIS A 307 7.69 -9.76 -29.47
C HIS A 307 8.87 -9.45 -30.40
N ALA A 308 8.89 -10.10 -31.56
CA ALA A 308 10.05 -10.11 -32.48
C ALA A 308 10.47 -8.72 -32.98
N LYS A 309 9.53 -7.77 -33.13
CA LYS A 309 9.81 -6.44 -33.70
C LYS A 309 10.01 -5.37 -32.62
N THR A 310 9.37 -5.49 -31.49
CA THR A 310 9.30 -4.44 -30.47
C THR A 310 10.02 -4.79 -29.18
N GLY A 311 10.67 -5.96 -29.10
CA GLY A 311 11.23 -6.54 -27.89
C GLY A 311 10.14 -7.17 -27.03
N GLU A 312 9.23 -6.36 -26.53
CA GLU A 312 8.00 -6.81 -25.85
C GLU A 312 6.75 -6.21 -26.53
N ALA A 313 5.61 -6.80 -26.23
CA ALA A 313 4.29 -6.31 -26.58
C ALA A 313 3.33 -6.43 -25.40
N VAL A 314 2.36 -5.54 -25.36
CA VAL A 314 1.33 -5.50 -24.33
C VAL A 314 0.30 -6.58 -24.57
N LYS A 315 0.06 -7.43 -23.57
CA LYS A 315 -0.99 -8.45 -23.57
C LYS A 315 -1.95 -8.20 -22.40
N LEU A 316 -3.24 -8.23 -22.70
CA LEU A 316 -4.32 -8.11 -21.71
C LEU A 316 -5.01 -9.44 -21.47
N PHE A 317 -5.30 -9.70 -20.21
CA PHE A 317 -6.32 -10.66 -19.77
C PHE A 317 -7.53 -9.86 -19.27
N VAL A 318 -8.72 -10.19 -19.74
CA VAL A 318 -9.94 -9.45 -19.46
C VAL A 318 -11.00 -10.39 -18.92
N VAL A 319 -11.60 -10.04 -17.77
CA VAL A 319 -12.79 -10.66 -17.21
C VAL A 319 -13.99 -9.83 -17.64
N ARG A 320 -15.00 -10.46 -18.24
CA ARG A 320 -16.23 -9.78 -18.64
C ARG A 320 -17.19 -9.61 -17.45
N LEU A 321 -17.99 -8.55 -17.50
CA LEU A 321 -19.16 -8.47 -16.64
C LEU A 321 -20.15 -9.59 -16.99
N PRO A 322 -20.91 -10.14 -16.02
CA PRO A 322 -21.90 -11.14 -16.29
C PRO A 322 -22.88 -10.71 -17.40
N GLY A 323 -23.00 -11.56 -18.43
CA GLY A 323 -23.88 -11.29 -19.58
C GLY A 323 -23.34 -10.28 -20.61
N ALA A 324 -22.15 -9.71 -20.42
CA ALA A 324 -21.56 -8.80 -21.39
C ALA A 324 -20.90 -9.58 -22.54
N GLY A 325 -21.07 -9.05 -23.76
CA GLY A 325 -20.53 -9.64 -24.99
C GLY A 325 -19.34 -8.84 -25.55
N VAL A 326 -18.63 -8.03 -24.74
CA VAL A 326 -17.53 -7.18 -25.21
C VAL A 326 -16.47 -8.03 -25.94
N THR A 327 -16.05 -7.55 -27.11
CA THR A 327 -15.11 -8.21 -28.01
C THR A 327 -13.69 -7.67 -27.86
N GLU A 328 -12.69 -8.42 -28.35
CA GLU A 328 -11.29 -7.97 -28.40
C GLU A 328 -11.15 -6.65 -29.19
N ALA A 329 -11.84 -6.53 -30.31
CA ALA A 329 -11.79 -5.33 -31.14
C ALA A 329 -12.33 -4.09 -30.41
N GLU A 330 -13.39 -4.22 -29.62
CA GLU A 330 -13.95 -3.13 -28.82
C GLU A 330 -13.01 -2.71 -27.68
N VAL A 331 -12.39 -3.66 -26.97
CA VAL A 331 -11.38 -3.36 -25.93
C VAL A 331 -10.18 -2.65 -26.56
N ILE A 332 -9.64 -3.13 -27.68
CA ILE A 332 -8.52 -2.48 -28.39
C ILE A 332 -8.91 -1.08 -28.88
N ALA A 333 -10.12 -0.91 -29.40
CA ALA A 333 -10.61 0.41 -29.86
C ALA A 333 -10.73 1.38 -28.67
N HIS A 334 -11.23 0.92 -27.54
CA HIS A 334 -11.29 1.70 -26.29
C HIS A 334 -9.88 2.14 -25.84
N CYS A 335 -8.92 1.23 -25.84
CA CYS A 335 -7.52 1.53 -25.52
C CYS A 335 -6.91 2.56 -26.47
N ARG A 336 -7.17 2.45 -27.78
CA ARG A 336 -6.67 3.42 -28.79
C ARG A 336 -7.21 4.82 -28.59
N ALA A 337 -8.43 4.95 -28.07
CA ALA A 337 -9.03 6.24 -27.77
C ALA A 337 -8.45 6.89 -26.51
N GLY A 338 -7.97 6.07 -25.55
CA GLY A 338 -7.54 6.52 -24.23
C GLY A 338 -6.03 6.57 -23.98
N MET A 339 -5.19 6.04 -24.93
CA MET A 339 -3.75 5.97 -24.70
C MET A 339 -2.92 6.06 -26.00
N THR A 340 -1.62 6.31 -25.84
CA THR A 340 -0.66 6.38 -26.94
C THR A 340 -0.48 5.00 -27.61
N GLY A 341 -0.30 4.98 -28.92
CA GLY A 341 -0.32 3.77 -29.74
C GLY A 341 0.61 2.62 -29.29
N TYR A 342 1.80 2.91 -28.77
CA TYR A 342 2.72 1.88 -28.28
C TYR A 342 2.25 1.20 -26.98
N LYS A 343 1.33 1.81 -26.22
CA LYS A 343 0.69 1.25 -25.01
C LYS A 343 -0.52 0.36 -25.33
N VAL A 344 -1.03 0.44 -26.55
CA VAL A 344 -2.24 -0.32 -26.94
C VAL A 344 -1.93 -1.81 -26.97
N PRO A 345 -2.76 -2.65 -26.32
CA PRO A 345 -2.57 -4.09 -26.33
C PRO A 345 -2.54 -4.67 -27.74
N SER A 346 -1.57 -5.52 -28.01
CA SER A 346 -1.48 -6.30 -29.24
C SER A 346 -2.24 -7.61 -29.18
N VAL A 347 -2.51 -8.09 -27.96
CA VAL A 347 -3.24 -9.34 -27.67
C VAL A 347 -4.20 -9.10 -26.53
N VAL A 348 -5.46 -9.49 -26.72
CA VAL A 348 -6.48 -9.53 -25.66
C VAL A 348 -6.95 -10.97 -25.49
N ARG A 349 -6.97 -11.47 -24.26
CA ARG A 349 -7.48 -12.80 -23.91
C ARG A 349 -8.57 -12.68 -22.85
N PHE A 350 -9.74 -13.21 -23.14
CA PHE A 350 -10.81 -13.31 -22.13
C PHE A 350 -10.57 -14.52 -21.23
N VAL A 351 -10.81 -14.32 -19.93
CA VAL A 351 -10.65 -15.33 -18.87
C VAL A 351 -11.82 -15.24 -17.90
N ASP A 352 -12.08 -16.33 -17.16
CA ASP A 352 -13.17 -16.38 -16.19
C ASP A 352 -12.84 -15.67 -14.87
N ALA A 353 -11.56 -15.59 -14.54
CA ALA A 353 -11.05 -14.89 -13.36
C ALA A 353 -9.71 -14.22 -13.67
N ARG A 354 -9.41 -13.09 -12.99
CA ARG A 354 -8.12 -12.41 -13.11
C ARG A 354 -6.99 -13.36 -12.71
N PRO A 355 -5.96 -13.54 -13.55
CA PRO A 355 -4.77 -14.29 -13.16
C PRO A 355 -4.16 -13.66 -11.91
N GLN A 356 -3.84 -14.49 -10.92
CA GLN A 356 -3.08 -14.07 -9.73
C GLN A 356 -1.59 -14.35 -9.98
N HIS A 357 -0.75 -13.43 -9.52
CA HIS A 357 0.71 -13.58 -9.55
C HIS A 357 1.21 -14.58 -8.52
#